data_fc16e22871c4700dbb21d55f7e39a392
#
_entry.id   fc16e22871c4700dbb21d55f7e39a392
#
_cell.length_a   1.000
_cell.length_b   1.000
_cell.length_c   1.000
_cell.angle_alpha   90.00
_cell.angle_beta   90.00
_cell.angle_gamma   90.00
#
_symmetry.space_group_name_H-M   'P 1'
#
loop_
_entity.id
_entity.type
_entity.pdbx_description
1 polymer ?
#
loop_
_entity_poly.entity_id
_entity_poly.type
_entity_poly.pdbx_seq_one_letter_code
_entity_poly.pdbx_strand_id
1 'polypeptide(L)'
;MMRYFFFFLLYCSLYASSARVVTYNLLNFSDEDDREDDFITIIEYIQPDIIIAQEVNAVTGFSHFKSDVLDIMEPNIWTGADFTNQSAQQDIALYYKHDQFNFLSTNVIYSAQSSGTRDVIEWVLLHEQSGVEFRVYGAHFKASSGTSNAAERLEEATILRDYLNELPSNSYFIVGGDFNIYSNSSSSEPAFEMLTGDSDDNDGRLFDPIDRIGHWHNNSSYADVHTQSTRTTQFGGGANGR
;
A
#
# COMPACT_ATOMS: atom_id res chain seq x y z
N MET A 1 -41.87 -22.81 -47.87
CA MET A 1 -41.55 -23.11 -46.46
C MET A 1 -40.37 -22.21 -46.05
N MET A 2 -40.64 -21.08 -45.43
CA MET A 2 -39.64 -20.03 -45.10
C MET A 2 -39.08 -20.33 -43.71
N ARG A 3 -37.77 -20.65 -43.61
CA ARG A 3 -37.09 -20.90 -42.33
C ARG A 3 -36.60 -19.56 -41.77
N TYR A 4 -37.16 -19.11 -40.65
CA TYR A 4 -36.65 -17.98 -39.89
C TYR A 4 -35.47 -18.44 -39.02
N PHE A 5 -34.27 -17.89 -39.27
CA PHE A 5 -33.10 -18.01 -38.39
C PHE A 5 -33.20 -16.90 -37.36
N PHE A 6 -33.42 -17.27 -36.09
CA PHE A 6 -33.29 -16.35 -34.96
C PHE A 6 -31.81 -16.24 -34.58
N PHE A 7 -31.20 -15.08 -34.85
CA PHE A 7 -29.90 -14.74 -34.28
C PHE A 7 -30.12 -14.23 -32.85
N PHE A 8 -29.70 -15.01 -31.87
CA PHE A 8 -29.56 -14.55 -30.49
C PHE A 8 -28.24 -13.78 -30.42
N LEU A 9 -28.29 -12.45 -30.38
CA LEU A 9 -27.16 -11.60 -29.99
C LEU A 9 -27.01 -11.70 -28.48
N LEU A 10 -26.03 -12.46 -28.00
CA LEU A 10 -25.59 -12.42 -26.62
C LEU A 10 -24.86 -11.08 -26.42
N TYR A 11 -25.53 -10.10 -25.81
CA TYR A 11 -24.87 -8.90 -25.32
C TYR A 11 -24.08 -9.31 -24.05
N CYS A 12 -22.80 -9.61 -24.22
CA CYS A 12 -21.87 -9.70 -23.12
C CYS A 12 -21.45 -8.26 -22.78
N SER A 13 -22.10 -7.63 -21.82
CA SER A 13 -21.63 -6.37 -21.25
C SER A 13 -20.36 -6.66 -20.47
N LEU A 14 -19.21 -6.36 -21.07
CA LEU A 14 -17.93 -6.32 -20.36
C LEU A 14 -17.97 -5.11 -19.43
N TYR A 15 -18.39 -5.32 -18.20
CA TYR A 15 -18.14 -4.32 -17.14
C TYR A 15 -16.65 -4.41 -16.80
N ALA A 16 -15.92 -3.35 -17.10
CA ALA A 16 -14.58 -3.21 -16.53
C ALA A 16 -14.74 -3.06 -15.01
N SER A 17 -14.27 -4.04 -14.26
CA SER A 17 -14.17 -3.91 -12.82
C SER A 17 -12.88 -3.18 -12.49
N SER A 18 -12.95 -2.23 -11.58
CA SER A 18 -11.80 -1.48 -11.08
C SER A 18 -11.79 -1.50 -9.56
N ALA A 19 -10.61 -1.52 -8.97
CA ALA A 19 -10.43 -1.38 -7.54
C ALA A 19 -9.64 -0.09 -7.25
N ARG A 20 -10.06 0.65 -6.24
CA ARG A 20 -9.31 1.80 -5.74
C ARG A 20 -8.49 1.38 -4.55
N VAL A 21 -7.17 1.39 -4.71
CA VAL A 21 -6.21 1.08 -3.66
C VAL A 21 -5.62 2.37 -3.11
N VAL A 22 -5.59 2.52 -1.80
CA VAL A 22 -4.92 3.62 -1.12
C VAL A 22 -3.81 3.09 -0.21
N THR A 23 -2.70 3.79 -0.14
CA THR A 23 -1.69 3.63 0.91
C THR A 23 -1.79 4.82 1.86
N TYR A 24 -1.79 4.57 3.18
CA TYR A 24 -2.05 5.60 4.17
C TYR A 24 -1.28 5.35 5.46
N ASN A 25 -0.29 6.21 5.74
CA ASN A 25 0.38 6.20 7.04
C ASN A 25 -0.54 6.85 8.09
N LEU A 26 -0.96 6.09 9.09
CA LEU A 26 -1.92 6.49 10.12
C LEU A 26 -1.26 7.20 11.31
N LEU A 27 0.05 7.38 11.28
CA LEU A 27 0.85 8.09 12.30
C LEU A 27 0.60 7.55 13.73
N ASN A 28 1.15 6.36 13.99
CA ASN A 28 1.08 5.69 15.30
C ASN A 28 -0.36 5.47 15.82
N PHE A 29 -1.26 5.09 14.94
CA PHE A 29 -2.65 4.85 15.30
C PHE A 29 -2.80 3.70 16.30
N SER A 30 -3.51 3.93 17.39
CA SER A 30 -3.78 2.98 18.46
C SER A 30 -5.26 2.99 18.85
N ASP A 31 -5.63 2.14 19.80
CA ASP A 31 -6.98 2.10 20.41
C ASP A 31 -7.27 3.25 21.38
N GLU A 32 -6.30 4.10 21.63
CA GLU A 32 -6.43 5.34 22.44
C GLU A 32 -6.38 6.60 21.55
N ASP A 33 -6.56 6.46 20.23
CA ASP A 33 -6.54 7.58 19.28
C ASP A 33 -7.86 8.36 19.36
N ASP A 34 -7.85 9.62 18.97
CA ASP A 34 -9.00 10.53 18.94
C ASP A 34 -9.18 11.19 17.55
N ARG A 35 -8.62 10.55 16.48
CA ARG A 35 -8.62 11.06 15.11
C ARG A 35 -9.59 10.31 14.18
N GLU A 36 -10.46 9.47 14.70
CA GLU A 36 -11.36 8.62 13.93
C GLU A 36 -12.22 9.43 12.96
N ASP A 37 -12.77 10.55 13.41
CA ASP A 37 -13.60 11.44 12.58
C ASP A 37 -12.82 12.06 11.41
N ASP A 38 -11.53 12.35 11.61
CA ASP A 38 -10.64 12.86 10.56
C ASP A 38 -10.39 11.76 9.50
N PHE A 39 -10.13 10.53 9.94
CA PHE A 39 -9.96 9.39 9.04
C PHE A 39 -11.24 9.08 8.27
N ILE A 40 -12.40 9.06 8.93
CA ILE A 40 -13.70 8.87 8.29
C ILE A 40 -13.88 9.91 7.16
N THR A 41 -13.67 11.19 7.47
CA THR A 41 -13.80 12.27 6.50
C THR A 41 -12.92 12.06 5.26
N ILE A 42 -11.66 11.65 5.46
CA ILE A 42 -10.69 11.44 4.37
C ILE A 42 -11.06 10.19 3.56
N ILE A 43 -11.39 9.09 4.22
CA ILE A 43 -11.70 7.83 3.55
C ILE A 43 -13.04 7.92 2.81
N GLU A 44 -14.04 8.61 3.36
CA GLU A 44 -15.30 8.92 2.65
C GLU A 44 -15.06 9.72 1.37
N TYR A 45 -14.10 10.65 1.39
CA TYR A 45 -13.74 11.41 0.18
C TYR A 45 -13.00 10.56 -0.85
N ILE A 46 -12.07 9.71 -0.42
CA ILE A 46 -11.27 8.86 -1.31
C ILE A 46 -12.11 7.69 -1.85
N GLN A 47 -12.98 7.11 -1.01
CA GLN A 47 -13.77 5.90 -1.30
C GLN A 47 -12.91 4.73 -1.81
N PRO A 48 -11.94 4.26 -1.03
CA PRO A 48 -11.11 3.13 -1.42
C PRO A 48 -11.88 1.81 -1.34
N ASP A 49 -11.34 0.79 -1.99
CA ASP A 49 -11.78 -0.59 -1.88
C ASP A 49 -10.77 -1.44 -1.11
N ILE A 50 -9.50 -0.98 -1.12
CA ILE A 50 -8.37 -1.58 -0.39
C ILE A 50 -7.55 -0.47 0.26
N ILE A 51 -7.16 -0.65 1.52
CA ILE A 51 -6.29 0.26 2.28
C ILE A 51 -5.06 -0.49 2.76
N ILE A 52 -3.87 -0.02 2.37
CA ILE A 52 -2.58 -0.44 2.90
C ILE A 52 -2.20 0.60 3.96
N ALA A 53 -2.39 0.27 5.24
CA ALA A 53 -2.15 1.19 6.35
C ALA A 53 -0.76 0.96 6.95
N GLN A 54 -0.02 2.03 7.21
CA GLN A 54 1.24 2.00 7.94
C GLN A 54 1.07 2.67 9.31
N GLU A 55 1.96 2.35 10.23
CA GLU A 55 1.98 2.86 11.61
C GLU A 55 0.72 2.50 12.42
N VAL A 56 0.25 1.29 12.23
CA VAL A 56 -0.79 0.68 13.07
C VAL A 56 -0.14 0.08 14.32
N ASN A 57 -0.54 0.50 15.50
CA ASN A 57 0.05 0.03 16.75
C ASN A 57 -0.74 -1.17 17.30
N ALA A 58 -0.12 -2.33 17.28
CA ALA A 58 -0.63 -3.58 17.82
C ALA A 58 -2.00 -4.04 17.25
N VAL A 59 -2.45 -5.22 17.66
CA VAL A 59 -3.74 -5.81 17.28
C VAL A 59 -4.92 -4.93 17.72
N THR A 60 -4.77 -4.19 18.81
CA THR A 60 -5.82 -3.29 19.31
C THR A 60 -6.03 -2.12 18.36
N GLY A 61 -4.97 -1.44 17.90
CA GLY A 61 -5.07 -0.38 16.89
C GLY A 61 -5.61 -0.90 15.56
N PHE A 62 -5.18 -2.10 15.12
CA PHE A 62 -5.74 -2.75 13.93
C PHE A 62 -7.25 -2.97 14.02
N SER A 63 -7.72 -3.49 15.16
CA SER A 63 -9.15 -3.75 15.38
C SER A 63 -9.94 -2.46 15.54
N HIS A 64 -9.37 -1.46 16.23
CA HIS A 64 -9.98 -0.17 16.47
C HIS A 64 -10.19 0.62 15.16
N PHE A 65 -9.19 0.67 14.28
CA PHE A 65 -9.36 1.32 12.97
C PHE A 65 -10.50 0.70 12.16
N LYS A 66 -10.61 -0.64 12.21
CA LYS A 66 -11.73 -1.32 11.56
C LYS A 66 -13.07 -0.96 12.18
N SER A 67 -13.23 -1.07 13.52
CA SER A 67 -14.53 -0.91 14.19
C SER A 67 -15.00 0.53 14.29
N ASP A 68 -14.07 1.48 14.53
CA ASP A 68 -14.40 2.86 14.88
C ASP A 68 -14.16 3.86 13.74
N VAL A 69 -13.55 3.40 12.63
CA VAL A 69 -13.43 4.18 11.39
C VAL A 69 -14.19 3.49 10.25
N LEU A 70 -13.77 2.29 9.85
CA LEU A 70 -14.28 1.67 8.62
C LEU A 70 -15.72 1.16 8.76
N ASP A 71 -16.05 0.50 9.87
CA ASP A 71 -17.41 -0.02 10.11
C ASP A 71 -18.42 1.08 10.48
N ILE A 72 -17.96 2.25 10.96
CA ILE A 72 -18.81 3.43 11.14
C ILE A 72 -19.21 3.99 9.78
N MET A 73 -18.29 4.03 8.84
CA MET A 73 -18.48 4.56 7.49
C MET A 73 -19.35 3.65 6.62
N GLU A 74 -18.98 2.38 6.55
CA GLU A 74 -19.66 1.35 5.74
C GLU A 74 -19.84 0.06 6.59
N PRO A 75 -20.93 -0.06 7.37
CA PRO A 75 -21.13 -1.19 8.28
C PRO A 75 -21.15 -2.54 7.58
N ASN A 76 -20.38 -3.49 8.09
CA ASN A 76 -20.27 -4.87 7.59
C ASN A 76 -19.78 -5.01 6.12
N ILE A 77 -18.99 -4.08 5.65
CA ILE A 77 -18.35 -4.15 4.32
C ILE A 77 -16.84 -4.41 4.44
N TRP A 78 -16.23 -3.82 5.45
CA TRP A 78 -14.79 -3.89 5.62
C TRP A 78 -14.34 -5.09 6.46
N THR A 79 -13.20 -5.66 6.07
CA THR A 79 -12.47 -6.64 6.87
C THR A 79 -10.97 -6.38 6.78
N GLY A 80 -10.21 -6.90 7.74
CA GLY A 80 -8.75 -6.89 7.71
C GLY A 80 -8.21 -8.24 7.27
N ALA A 81 -7.09 -8.24 6.54
CA ALA A 81 -6.30 -9.44 6.32
C ALA A 81 -5.59 -9.88 7.62
N ASP A 82 -4.98 -11.06 7.62
CA ASP A 82 -4.21 -11.53 8.77
C ASP A 82 -3.14 -10.48 9.15
N PHE A 83 -3.21 -10.01 10.38
CA PHE A 83 -2.34 -8.95 10.88
C PHE A 83 -1.09 -9.53 11.53
N THR A 84 0.07 -9.10 11.03
CA THR A 84 1.37 -9.48 11.60
C THR A 84 1.78 -8.44 12.63
N ASN A 85 1.66 -8.79 13.92
CA ASN A 85 2.07 -7.92 15.02
C ASN A 85 3.55 -8.10 15.32
N GLN A 86 4.34 -7.07 15.05
CA GLN A 86 5.77 -7.06 15.32
C GLN A 86 6.07 -6.65 16.76
N SER A 87 7.27 -7.00 17.24
CA SER A 87 7.75 -6.53 18.54
C SER A 87 8.16 -5.04 18.53
N ALA A 88 8.51 -4.51 17.37
CA ALA A 88 8.73 -3.08 17.15
C ALA A 88 7.41 -2.47 16.68
N GLN A 89 6.90 -1.48 17.37
CA GLN A 89 5.66 -0.77 17.06
C GLN A 89 5.63 -0.24 15.62
N GLN A 90 4.46 0.12 15.12
CA GLN A 90 4.22 0.67 13.78
C GLN A 90 4.11 -0.40 12.68
N ASP A 91 3.26 -1.36 12.94
CA ASP A 91 2.96 -2.44 12.01
C ASP A 91 2.25 -1.96 10.73
N ILE A 92 2.18 -2.84 9.75
CA ILE A 92 1.48 -2.60 8.48
C ILE A 92 0.23 -3.48 8.45
N ALA A 93 -0.89 -2.90 8.03
CA ALA A 93 -2.17 -3.58 7.94
C ALA A 93 -2.77 -3.48 6.54
N LEU A 94 -3.55 -4.48 6.15
CA LEU A 94 -4.39 -4.44 4.97
C LEU A 94 -5.85 -4.54 5.38
N TYR A 95 -6.66 -3.57 4.92
CA TYR A 95 -8.13 -3.62 4.99
C TYR A 95 -8.69 -3.65 3.57
N TYR A 96 -9.77 -4.38 3.37
CA TYR A 96 -10.41 -4.53 2.06
C TYR A 96 -11.90 -4.75 2.21
N LYS A 97 -12.67 -4.47 1.15
CA LYS A 97 -14.10 -4.72 1.08
C LYS A 97 -14.35 -6.19 0.74
N HIS A 98 -14.90 -6.95 1.69
CA HIS A 98 -15.07 -8.39 1.54
C HIS A 98 -16.19 -8.81 0.58
N ASP A 99 -17.03 -7.88 0.14
CA ASP A 99 -18.02 -8.10 -0.91
C ASP A 99 -17.42 -8.03 -2.33
N GLN A 100 -16.17 -7.55 -2.44
CA GLN A 100 -15.43 -7.44 -3.70
C GLN A 100 -14.20 -8.36 -3.75
N PHE A 101 -13.60 -8.65 -2.60
CA PHE A 101 -12.35 -9.41 -2.54
C PHE A 101 -12.42 -10.55 -1.52
N ASN A 102 -11.82 -11.69 -1.88
CA ASN A 102 -11.51 -12.76 -0.95
C ASN A 102 -10.03 -12.74 -0.59
N PHE A 103 -9.73 -12.78 0.70
CA PHE A 103 -8.38 -12.95 1.21
C PHE A 103 -7.97 -14.43 1.10
N LEU A 104 -6.77 -14.68 0.57
CA LEU A 104 -6.24 -16.02 0.35
C LEU A 104 -5.09 -16.36 1.29
N SER A 105 -4.11 -15.45 1.44
CA SER A 105 -2.93 -15.69 2.28
C SER A 105 -2.17 -14.43 2.63
N THR A 106 -1.35 -14.52 3.69
CA THR A 106 -0.33 -13.54 4.10
C THR A 106 1.04 -14.20 4.11
N ASN A 107 2.07 -13.47 3.69
CA ASN A 107 3.46 -13.88 3.80
C ASN A 107 4.34 -12.70 4.22
N VAL A 108 5.26 -12.91 5.15
CA VAL A 108 6.27 -11.92 5.53
C VAL A 108 7.50 -12.14 4.67
N ILE A 109 7.79 -11.18 3.77
CA ILE A 109 8.92 -11.25 2.84
C ILE A 109 10.21 -10.85 3.53
N TYR A 110 10.16 -9.74 4.26
CA TYR A 110 11.25 -9.21 5.04
C TYR A 110 10.78 -9.04 6.48
N SER A 111 11.48 -9.66 7.41
CA SER A 111 11.24 -9.45 8.84
C SER A 111 12.14 -8.36 9.36
N ALA A 112 11.58 -7.44 10.13
CA ALA A 112 12.31 -6.35 10.77
C ALA A 112 13.56 -6.84 11.52
N GLN A 113 14.74 -6.35 11.15
CA GLN A 113 16.01 -6.81 11.68
C GLN A 113 16.54 -5.93 12.82
N SER A 114 16.04 -4.70 12.93
CA SER A 114 16.51 -3.73 13.91
C SER A 114 15.38 -2.85 14.43
N SER A 115 15.65 -2.13 15.50
CA SER A 115 14.77 -1.06 15.99
C SER A 115 14.62 0.03 14.89
N GLY A 116 13.40 0.19 14.39
CA GLY A 116 13.05 1.19 13.37
C GLY A 116 13.04 0.68 11.92
N THR A 117 13.23 -0.63 11.70
CA THR A 117 12.78 -1.32 10.48
C THR A 117 11.44 -2.02 10.74
N ARG A 118 10.67 -2.27 9.69
CA ARG A 118 9.34 -2.93 9.73
C ARG A 118 9.34 -4.08 8.75
N ASP A 119 8.39 -5.00 8.93
CA ASP A 119 8.19 -6.08 7.99
C ASP A 119 7.77 -5.54 6.62
N VAL A 120 8.12 -6.27 5.56
CA VAL A 120 7.48 -6.15 4.25
C VAL A 120 6.54 -7.35 4.12
N ILE A 121 5.27 -7.08 3.87
CA ILE A 121 4.22 -8.10 3.92
C ILE A 121 3.56 -8.22 2.54
N GLU A 122 3.37 -9.46 2.11
CA GLU A 122 2.53 -9.84 0.98
C GLU A 122 1.16 -10.30 1.47
N TRP A 123 0.11 -9.81 0.83
CA TRP A 123 -1.25 -10.37 0.92
C TRP A 123 -1.72 -10.78 -0.45
N VAL A 124 -2.31 -11.96 -0.56
CA VAL A 124 -2.90 -12.45 -1.80
C VAL A 124 -4.40 -12.32 -1.71
N LEU A 125 -4.99 -11.64 -2.68
CA LEU A 125 -6.42 -11.42 -2.80
C LEU A 125 -6.95 -11.97 -4.12
N LEU A 126 -8.18 -12.45 -4.10
CA LEU A 126 -8.97 -12.77 -5.28
C LEU A 126 -10.04 -11.68 -5.48
N HIS A 127 -10.05 -11.02 -6.62
CA HIS A 127 -11.13 -10.12 -6.98
C HIS A 127 -12.33 -10.94 -7.50
N GLU A 128 -13.43 -10.94 -6.76
CA GLU A 128 -14.59 -11.81 -6.99
C GLU A 128 -15.20 -11.66 -8.38
N GLN A 129 -15.41 -10.43 -8.83
CA GLN A 129 -16.10 -10.18 -10.10
C GLN A 129 -15.29 -10.64 -11.32
N SER A 130 -13.96 -10.48 -11.30
CA SER A 130 -13.11 -10.86 -12.43
C SER A 130 -12.51 -12.26 -12.31
N GLY A 131 -12.49 -12.85 -11.11
CA GLY A 131 -11.78 -14.08 -10.81
C GLY A 131 -10.26 -13.94 -10.89
N VAL A 132 -9.72 -12.70 -10.83
CA VAL A 132 -8.28 -12.45 -10.92
C VAL A 132 -7.68 -12.48 -9.52
N GLU A 133 -6.70 -13.35 -9.33
CA GLU A 133 -5.81 -13.35 -8.17
C GLU A 133 -4.72 -12.29 -8.37
N PHE A 134 -4.46 -11.50 -7.32
CA PHE A 134 -3.40 -10.50 -7.34
C PHE A 134 -2.78 -10.35 -5.96
N ARG A 135 -1.57 -9.80 -5.93
CA ARG A 135 -0.79 -9.59 -4.72
C ARG A 135 -0.75 -8.12 -4.36
N VAL A 136 -0.91 -7.85 -3.08
CA VAL A 136 -0.74 -6.52 -2.48
C VAL A 136 0.45 -6.59 -1.53
N TYR A 137 1.43 -5.73 -1.73
CA TYR A 137 2.59 -5.62 -0.86
C TYR A 137 2.50 -4.35 -0.05
N GLY A 138 2.66 -4.48 1.27
CA GLY A 138 2.78 -3.37 2.20
C GLY A 138 4.22 -3.21 2.65
N ALA A 139 4.75 -1.98 2.61
CA ALA A 139 6.08 -1.64 3.07
C ALA A 139 6.06 -0.37 3.93
N HIS A 140 6.95 -0.31 4.93
CA HIS A 140 7.27 0.91 5.63
C HIS A 140 8.78 0.91 5.90
N PHE A 141 9.53 1.47 4.96
CA PHE A 141 10.98 1.43 4.95
C PHE A 141 11.58 2.31 6.04
N LYS A 142 12.88 2.10 6.28
CA LYS A 142 13.65 2.81 7.29
C LYS A 142 13.47 4.32 7.20
N ALA A 143 12.94 4.90 8.26
CA ALA A 143 12.76 6.34 8.39
C ALA A 143 14.10 7.08 8.61
N SER A 144 14.04 8.40 8.50
CA SER A 144 15.12 9.36 8.74
C SER A 144 16.16 9.47 7.61
N SER A 145 16.74 10.66 7.49
CA SER A 145 17.79 10.97 6.52
C SER A 145 19.16 10.41 6.95
N GLY A 146 20.12 10.47 6.05
CA GLY A 146 21.51 10.07 6.29
C GLY A 146 21.87 8.75 5.61
N THR A 147 23.17 8.58 5.35
CA THR A 147 23.69 7.49 4.53
C THR A 147 23.46 6.09 5.10
N SER A 148 23.48 5.94 6.44
CA SER A 148 23.19 4.65 7.05
C SER A 148 21.72 4.26 6.88
N ASN A 149 20.80 5.20 7.08
CA ASN A 149 19.37 4.93 6.88
C ASN A 149 19.03 4.71 5.40
N ALA A 150 19.70 5.40 4.48
CA ALA A 150 19.55 5.15 3.04
C ALA A 150 20.10 3.76 2.63
N ALA A 151 21.16 3.28 3.29
CA ALA A 151 21.68 1.93 3.08
C ALA A 151 20.71 0.85 3.58
N GLU A 152 20.04 1.07 4.72
CA GLU A 152 18.99 0.17 5.22
C GLU A 152 17.80 0.14 4.24
N ARG A 153 17.34 1.30 3.73
CA ARG A 153 16.29 1.35 2.68
C ARG A 153 16.68 0.62 1.39
N LEU A 154 17.96 0.70 1.01
CA LEU A 154 18.45 -0.05 -0.14
C LEU A 154 18.38 -1.57 0.10
N GLU A 155 18.72 -2.04 1.29
CA GLU A 155 18.62 -3.45 1.65
C GLU A 155 17.16 -3.92 1.59
N GLU A 156 16.22 -3.18 2.20
CA GLU A 156 14.78 -3.46 2.15
C GLU A 156 14.26 -3.47 0.70
N ALA A 157 14.66 -2.49 -0.11
CA ALA A 157 14.30 -2.41 -1.52
C ALA A 157 14.86 -3.56 -2.35
N THR A 158 16.10 -4.00 -2.07
CA THR A 158 16.73 -5.11 -2.76
C THR A 158 15.99 -6.41 -2.48
N ILE A 159 15.70 -6.70 -1.22
CA ILE A 159 14.97 -7.91 -0.83
C ILE A 159 13.58 -7.94 -1.47
N LEU A 160 12.86 -6.81 -1.46
CA LEU A 160 11.57 -6.71 -2.13
C LEU A 160 11.69 -6.94 -3.64
N ARG A 161 12.65 -6.30 -4.31
CA ARG A 161 12.86 -6.42 -5.76
C ARG A 161 13.20 -7.86 -6.17
N ASP A 162 14.11 -8.50 -5.42
CA ASP A 162 14.50 -9.90 -5.67
C ASP A 162 13.31 -10.83 -5.52
N TYR A 163 12.49 -10.64 -4.49
CA TYR A 163 11.27 -11.41 -4.30
C TYR A 163 10.27 -11.23 -5.45
N LEU A 164 10.08 -10.00 -5.91
CA LEU A 164 9.17 -9.69 -7.01
C LEU A 164 9.67 -10.28 -8.35
N ASN A 165 10.98 -10.33 -8.57
CA ASN A 165 11.57 -10.94 -9.76
C ASN A 165 11.33 -12.47 -9.82
N GLU A 166 11.17 -13.13 -8.66
CA GLU A 166 10.90 -14.57 -8.57
C GLU A 166 9.41 -14.94 -8.74
N LEU A 167 8.52 -13.94 -8.86
CA LEU A 167 7.10 -14.22 -9.06
C LEU A 167 6.84 -14.97 -10.36
N PRO A 168 5.83 -15.86 -10.39
CA PRO A 168 5.41 -16.50 -11.63
C PRO A 168 5.09 -15.48 -12.72
N SER A 169 5.46 -15.77 -13.95
CA SER A 169 5.16 -14.90 -15.10
C SER A 169 3.67 -14.57 -15.19
N ASN A 170 3.36 -13.32 -15.47
CA ASN A 170 2.03 -12.73 -15.49
C ASN A 170 1.35 -12.63 -14.11
N SER A 171 2.10 -12.62 -13.03
CA SER A 171 1.56 -12.25 -11.72
C SER A 171 1.10 -10.80 -11.73
N TYR A 172 -0.08 -10.55 -11.20
CA TYR A 172 -0.58 -9.19 -10.96
C TYR A 172 -0.21 -8.78 -9.55
N PHE A 173 0.43 -7.62 -9.39
CA PHE A 173 0.78 -7.12 -8.08
C PHE A 173 0.79 -5.59 -7.99
N ILE A 174 0.59 -5.11 -6.77
CA ILE A 174 0.66 -3.69 -6.40
C ILE A 174 1.55 -3.60 -5.17
N VAL A 175 2.46 -2.64 -5.15
CA VAL A 175 3.29 -2.32 -3.99
C VAL A 175 2.90 -0.94 -3.48
N GLY A 176 2.54 -0.84 -2.20
CA GLY A 176 2.19 0.42 -1.56
C GLY A 176 2.81 0.54 -0.18
N GLY A 177 3.04 1.77 0.28
CA GLY A 177 3.61 1.98 1.59
C GLY A 177 4.22 3.35 1.79
N ASP A 178 4.83 3.53 2.96
CA ASP A 178 5.72 4.65 3.25
C ASP A 178 7.18 4.21 3.06
N PHE A 179 7.72 4.47 1.89
CA PHE A 179 9.09 4.06 1.55
C PHE A 179 10.16 4.95 2.17
N ASN A 180 9.81 6.08 2.77
CA ASN A 180 10.75 7.04 3.34
C ASN A 180 11.90 7.45 2.40
N ILE A 181 11.69 7.38 1.09
CA ILE A 181 12.66 7.76 0.07
C ILE A 181 12.52 9.25 -0.23
N TYR A 182 13.60 10.00 -0.12
CA TYR A 182 13.58 11.47 -0.21
C TYR A 182 13.79 12.03 -1.61
N SER A 183 14.35 11.22 -2.51
CA SER A 183 14.63 11.61 -3.89
C SER A 183 14.91 10.38 -4.77
N ASN A 184 15.05 10.61 -6.07
CA ASN A 184 15.54 9.59 -7.01
C ASN A 184 17.07 9.60 -7.19
N SER A 185 17.82 10.20 -6.30
CA SER A 185 19.29 10.26 -6.41
C SER A 185 19.93 8.89 -6.15
N SER A 186 20.50 8.28 -7.15
CA SER A 186 21.20 7.00 -7.02
C SER A 186 22.38 7.02 -6.06
N SER A 187 22.94 8.20 -5.76
CA SER A 187 24.06 8.35 -4.83
C SER A 187 23.64 8.57 -3.38
N SER A 188 22.47 9.16 -3.11
CA SER A 188 22.00 9.47 -1.76
C SER A 188 20.75 8.69 -1.35
N GLU A 189 19.95 8.22 -2.30
CA GLU A 189 18.72 7.43 -2.10
C GLU A 189 18.63 6.30 -3.16
N PRO A 190 19.56 5.34 -3.13
CA PRO A 190 19.64 4.31 -4.18
C PRO A 190 18.44 3.34 -4.20
N ALA A 191 17.63 3.31 -3.13
CA ALA A 191 16.45 2.45 -3.04
C ALA A 191 15.41 2.75 -4.13
N PHE A 192 15.25 4.01 -4.56
CA PHE A 192 14.33 4.35 -5.64
C PHE A 192 14.74 3.69 -6.96
N GLU A 193 16.03 3.80 -7.33
CA GLU A 193 16.58 3.16 -8.52
C GLU A 193 16.52 1.64 -8.43
N MET A 194 16.77 1.07 -7.24
CA MET A 194 16.63 -0.38 -7.00
C MET A 194 15.22 -0.88 -7.33
N LEU A 195 14.19 -0.15 -6.94
CA LEU A 195 12.80 -0.55 -7.18
C LEU A 195 12.35 -0.31 -8.63
N THR A 196 12.75 0.80 -9.25
CA THR A 196 12.18 1.28 -10.51
C THR A 196 13.14 1.23 -11.71
N GLY A 197 14.44 1.06 -11.47
CA GLY A 197 15.48 1.06 -12.50
C GLY A 197 15.57 -0.25 -13.30
N ASP A 198 16.25 -0.16 -14.44
CA ASP A 198 16.58 -1.33 -15.25
C ASP A 198 17.70 -2.15 -14.59
N SER A 199 17.57 -3.47 -14.65
CA SER A 199 18.57 -4.46 -14.22
C SER A 199 18.58 -5.64 -15.18
N ASP A 200 19.41 -6.65 -14.91
CA ASP A 200 19.44 -7.88 -15.71
C ASP A 200 18.11 -8.65 -15.66
N ASP A 201 17.38 -8.53 -14.54
CA ASP A 201 16.05 -9.08 -14.35
C ASP A 201 15.06 -7.94 -14.03
N ASN A 202 14.05 -7.77 -14.87
CA ASN A 202 13.05 -6.71 -14.76
C ASN A 202 11.63 -7.23 -14.49
N ASP A 203 11.45 -8.52 -14.20
CA ASP A 203 10.13 -9.11 -13.98
C ASP A 203 9.43 -8.49 -12.75
N GLY A 204 10.19 -8.15 -11.69
CA GLY A 204 9.71 -7.48 -10.49
C GLY A 204 9.90 -5.95 -10.48
N ARG A 205 10.26 -5.33 -11.61
CA ARG A 205 10.44 -3.88 -11.68
C ARG A 205 9.15 -3.14 -11.39
N LEU A 206 9.22 -2.14 -10.50
CA LEU A 206 8.08 -1.30 -10.19
C LEU A 206 7.98 -0.13 -11.17
N PHE A 207 6.75 0.29 -11.39
CA PHE A 207 6.41 1.52 -12.10
C PHE A 207 5.91 2.57 -11.09
N ASP A 208 6.51 3.77 -11.09
CA ASP A 208 6.04 4.90 -10.29
C ASP A 208 4.90 5.62 -11.04
N PRO A 209 3.64 5.51 -10.59
CA PRO A 209 2.51 6.09 -11.30
C PRO A 209 2.47 7.62 -11.24
N ILE A 210 3.23 8.24 -10.33
CA ILE A 210 3.29 9.70 -10.19
C ILE A 210 4.18 10.30 -11.26
N ASP A 211 5.27 9.60 -11.65
CA ASP A 211 6.26 10.03 -12.66
C ASP A 211 6.76 11.47 -12.46
N ARG A 212 7.04 11.82 -11.19
CA ARG A 212 7.49 13.14 -10.78
C ARG A 212 8.86 13.03 -10.11
N ILE A 213 9.89 12.82 -10.93
CA ILE A 213 11.27 12.53 -10.52
C ILE A 213 11.99 13.77 -10.00
N GLY A 214 12.80 13.64 -8.95
CA GLY A 214 13.67 14.69 -8.41
C GLY A 214 13.84 14.63 -6.90
N HIS A 215 14.23 15.76 -6.32
CA HIS A 215 14.30 15.94 -4.87
C HIS A 215 12.97 16.50 -4.36
N TRP A 216 12.05 15.62 -3.99
CA TRP A 216 10.70 15.99 -3.56
C TRP A 216 10.60 16.33 -2.07
N HIS A 217 11.49 15.78 -1.23
CA HIS A 217 11.43 15.99 0.20
C HIS A 217 11.67 17.46 0.58
N ASN A 218 10.77 18.04 1.39
CA ASN A 218 10.79 19.45 1.80
C ASN A 218 10.90 20.46 0.64
N ASN A 219 10.45 20.11 -0.54
CA ASN A 219 10.57 20.93 -1.74
C ASN A 219 9.20 21.38 -2.25
N SER A 220 8.87 22.65 -2.09
CA SER A 220 7.60 23.22 -2.49
C SER A 220 7.31 23.12 -4.01
N SER A 221 8.34 22.91 -4.84
CA SER A 221 8.16 22.65 -6.27
C SER A 221 7.47 21.31 -6.55
N TYR A 222 7.37 20.43 -5.55
CA TYR A 222 6.69 19.13 -5.60
C TYR A 222 5.41 19.12 -4.75
N ALA A 223 4.89 20.30 -4.36
CA ALA A 223 3.70 20.39 -3.50
C ALA A 223 2.46 19.74 -4.12
N ASP A 224 2.41 19.64 -5.44
CA ASP A 224 1.34 18.99 -6.22
C ASP A 224 1.28 17.46 -6.04
N VAL A 225 2.35 16.86 -5.53
CA VAL A 225 2.45 15.41 -5.26
C VAL A 225 2.72 15.08 -3.80
N HIS A 226 2.76 16.08 -2.93
CA HIS A 226 2.89 15.87 -1.49
C HIS A 226 1.55 15.47 -0.87
N THR A 227 1.59 14.51 0.05
CA THR A 227 0.46 14.18 0.93
C THR A 227 0.48 15.02 2.19
N GLN A 228 -0.67 15.15 2.84
CA GLN A 228 -0.83 15.92 4.07
C GLN A 228 -0.98 15.00 5.29
N SER A 229 -0.53 15.47 6.45
CA SER A 229 -0.81 14.83 7.72
C SER A 229 -2.27 15.05 8.13
N THR A 230 -2.89 14.09 8.80
CA THR A 230 -4.22 14.22 9.43
C THR A 230 -4.21 15.09 10.68
N ARG A 231 -3.05 15.58 11.16
CA ARG A 231 -2.93 16.43 12.34
C ARG A 231 -2.87 17.89 11.98
N THR A 232 -3.57 18.72 12.75
CA THR A 232 -3.55 20.20 12.63
C THR A 232 -2.35 20.85 13.32
N THR A 233 -1.67 20.13 14.23
CA THR A 233 -0.47 20.59 14.91
C THR A 233 0.78 20.09 14.19
N GLN A 234 1.84 20.90 14.22
CA GLN A 234 3.10 20.54 13.59
C GLN A 234 3.75 19.33 14.31
N PHE A 235 3.58 18.15 13.76
CA PHE A 235 4.36 16.98 14.11
C PHE A 235 5.52 16.86 13.11
N GLY A 236 6.70 16.64 13.62
CA GLY A 236 7.86 16.41 12.77
C GLY A 236 7.63 15.18 11.88
N GLY A 237 7.77 15.37 10.59
CA GLY A 237 7.62 14.32 9.59
C GLY A 237 6.21 14.23 8.98
N GLY A 238 6.13 13.89 7.74
CA GLY A 238 4.93 13.49 7.03
C GLY A 238 4.31 14.52 6.08
N ALA A 239 4.32 15.81 6.39
CA ALA A 239 3.66 16.80 5.52
C ALA A 239 4.43 17.17 4.25
N ASN A 240 5.66 16.69 4.07
CA ASN A 240 6.54 17.07 2.96
C ASN A 240 7.10 15.87 2.20
N GLY A 241 6.48 14.70 2.39
CA GLY A 241 6.81 13.47 1.71
C GLY A 241 5.85 13.17 0.56
N ARG A 242 6.29 12.28 -0.25
CA ARG A 242 5.61 11.73 -1.42
C ARG A 242 5.21 10.29 -1.17
#